data_7a858167fd191eccd62e8d0c6616c46c
#
_entry.id   7a858167fd191eccd62e8d0c6616c46c
#
_cell.length_a   1.000
_cell.length_b   1.000
_cell.length_c   1.000
_cell.angle_alpha   90.00
_cell.angle_beta   90.00
_cell.angle_gamma   90.00
#
_symmetry.space_group_name_H-M   'P 1'
#
loop_
_entity.id
_entity.type
_entity.pdbx_description
1 polymer ?
#
loop_
_entity_poly.entity_id
_entity_poly.type
_entity_poly.pdbx_seq_one_letter_code
_entity_poly.pdbx_strand_id
1 'polypeptide(L)'
;MKKHSRLYKMLSVFSALAITAPMFVISASASVNDSSVGNPNYISYNQDFYNSNSELCNTLIDSMENLNSEIDVEKYQLSINDIKKAMRTVSQISPDLFYVSKTTYGLAIGSCVARVIPTYIYSNEQIVQMRSELESKTNEILAKIQPNMTDFQKAAIIHDEIVLNCEYSNSPDAQYTRTSVYDCIVNGYANCQGYTSSMSYLLEKVGINSEIVESSQMNHIWNLAEIGGNYYHIDATFDDPTPDRYGFVSHKYFLLSDSAIKTSSDISVHYGFKTNNSCTGTAYDNSYYKNLNTKFCYSNNL
;
A
#
# COMPACT_ATOMS: atom_id res chain seq x y z
N MET A 1 -9.56 9.78 -64.68
CA MET A 1 -9.56 11.06 -63.95
C MET A 1 -10.62 10.99 -62.85
N LYS A 2 -10.24 10.77 -61.61
CA LYS A 2 -11.12 10.73 -60.44
C LYS A 2 -11.01 12.03 -59.67
N LYS A 3 -12.12 12.75 -59.56
CA LYS A 3 -12.25 13.95 -58.75
C LYS A 3 -12.36 13.57 -57.26
N HIS A 4 -11.44 14.04 -56.43
CA HIS A 4 -11.57 14.01 -54.98
C HIS A 4 -12.43 15.21 -54.53
N SER A 5 -13.60 14.94 -53.98
CA SER A 5 -14.40 15.92 -53.25
C SER A 5 -13.94 15.96 -51.81
N ARG A 6 -13.40 17.10 -51.39
CA ARG A 6 -13.12 17.38 -49.96
C ARG A 6 -14.42 17.78 -49.26
N LEU A 7 -14.88 16.94 -48.31
CA LEU A 7 -15.98 17.28 -47.42
C LEU A 7 -15.40 18.10 -46.26
N TYR A 8 -15.74 19.37 -46.21
CA TYR A 8 -15.50 20.22 -45.04
C TYR A 8 -16.52 19.88 -43.96
N LYS A 9 -16.07 19.29 -42.84
CA LYS A 9 -16.88 19.21 -41.65
C LYS A 9 -16.86 20.58 -40.96
N MET A 10 -18.00 21.26 -40.93
CA MET A 10 -18.22 22.41 -40.05
C MET A 10 -18.16 21.95 -38.60
N LEU A 11 -17.16 22.43 -37.85
CA LEU A 11 -17.17 22.41 -36.41
C LEU A 11 -18.18 23.47 -35.93
N SER A 12 -19.31 23.01 -35.41
CA SER A 12 -20.20 23.85 -34.60
C SER A 12 -19.52 24.09 -33.23
N VAL A 13 -19.05 25.33 -33.04
CA VAL A 13 -18.58 25.81 -31.73
C VAL A 13 -19.80 26.03 -30.87
N PHE A 14 -20.15 25.03 -30.03
CA PHE A 14 -21.01 25.26 -28.88
C PHE A 14 -20.17 25.96 -27.81
N SER A 15 -20.36 27.26 -27.66
CA SER A 15 -19.89 27.98 -26.49
C SER A 15 -20.72 27.54 -25.30
N ALA A 16 -20.23 26.53 -24.56
CA ALA A 16 -20.73 26.21 -23.24
C ALA A 16 -20.35 27.37 -22.32
N LEU A 17 -21.36 28.17 -21.92
CA LEU A 17 -21.22 29.16 -20.86
C LEU A 17 -20.96 28.39 -19.57
N ALA A 18 -19.71 28.26 -19.17
CA ALA A 18 -19.35 27.70 -17.87
C ALA A 18 -19.80 28.68 -16.80
N ILE A 19 -20.93 28.39 -16.17
CA ILE A 19 -21.32 29.02 -14.92
C ILE A 19 -20.34 28.50 -13.87
N THR A 20 -19.28 29.26 -13.62
CA THR A 20 -18.37 29.00 -12.50
C THR A 20 -19.11 29.37 -11.21
N ALA A 21 -19.72 28.37 -10.57
CA ALA A 21 -20.15 28.52 -9.19
C ALA A 21 -18.90 28.77 -8.33
N PRO A 22 -18.92 29.69 -7.34
CA PRO A 22 -17.77 29.94 -6.50
C PRO A 22 -17.41 28.66 -5.72
N MET A 23 -16.30 28.05 -6.08
CA MET A 23 -15.73 26.94 -5.32
C MET A 23 -14.98 27.53 -4.11
N PHE A 24 -15.41 27.16 -2.91
CA PHE A 24 -14.61 27.36 -1.73
C PHE A 24 -13.58 26.23 -1.65
N VAL A 25 -12.32 26.54 -1.90
CA VAL A 25 -11.21 25.62 -1.68
C VAL A 25 -10.90 25.63 -0.19
N ILE A 26 -11.33 24.61 0.53
CA ILE A 26 -10.86 24.36 1.89
C ILE A 26 -9.65 23.45 1.75
N SER A 27 -8.45 24.00 1.99
CA SER A 27 -7.23 23.20 2.08
C SER A 27 -7.23 22.38 3.37
N ALA A 28 -7.94 21.25 3.35
CA ALA A 28 -7.71 20.21 4.32
C ALA A 28 -6.55 19.37 3.78
N SER A 29 -5.33 19.70 4.19
CA SER A 29 -4.14 18.90 3.86
C SER A 29 -4.23 17.57 4.63
N ALA A 30 -4.89 16.58 4.04
CA ALA A 30 -4.65 15.21 4.41
C ALA A 30 -3.48 14.74 3.54
N SER A 31 -2.28 14.66 4.11
CA SER A 31 -1.21 13.93 3.46
C SER A 31 -1.64 12.46 3.40
N VAL A 32 -1.36 11.76 2.29
CA VAL A 32 -1.43 10.30 2.22
C VAL A 32 -0.46 9.71 3.26
N ASN A 33 0.56 10.48 3.61
CA ASN A 33 1.43 10.30 4.76
C ASN A 33 0.88 11.07 5.97
N ASP A 34 -0.41 10.90 6.30
CA ASP A 34 -0.93 11.41 7.56
C ASP A 34 -0.25 10.63 8.70
N SER A 35 0.85 11.20 9.18
CA SER A 35 1.50 10.80 10.43
C SER A 35 0.62 11.19 11.63
N SER A 36 -0.66 10.90 11.57
CA SER A 36 -1.55 10.88 12.73
C SER A 36 -1.25 9.64 13.59
N VAL A 37 0.03 9.46 13.86
CA VAL A 37 0.53 8.65 14.95
C VAL A 37 -0.09 9.21 16.22
N GLY A 38 -1.10 8.51 16.74
CA GLY A 38 -1.78 8.91 17.97
C GLY A 38 -3.30 9.09 17.87
N ASN A 39 -3.94 8.84 16.73
CA ASN A 39 -5.41 8.84 16.68
C ASN A 39 -5.95 7.46 17.09
N PRO A 40 -6.65 7.34 18.25
CA PRO A 40 -7.19 6.07 18.74
C PRO A 40 -8.30 5.47 17.86
N ASN A 41 -8.64 6.11 16.73
CA ASN A 41 -9.65 5.68 15.77
C ASN A 41 -9.03 5.22 14.43
N TYR A 42 -7.76 4.84 14.42
CA TYR A 42 -7.16 4.28 13.21
C TYR A 42 -7.79 2.91 12.94
N ILE A 43 -8.51 2.81 11.85
CA ILE A 43 -9.14 1.57 11.40
C ILE A 43 -8.18 0.95 10.39
N SER A 44 -7.72 -0.29 10.68
CA SER A 44 -7.04 -1.14 9.70
C SER A 44 -7.82 -1.20 8.38
N TYR A 45 -7.16 -1.61 7.29
CA TYR A 45 -7.79 -1.79 5.98
C TYR A 45 -9.21 -2.33 6.13
N ASN A 46 -10.19 -1.59 5.67
CA ASN A 46 -11.57 -1.99 5.77
C ASN A 46 -12.03 -2.54 4.42
N GLN A 47 -11.88 -3.86 4.25
CA GLN A 47 -12.37 -4.59 3.07
C GLN A 47 -13.85 -4.30 2.82
N ASP A 48 -14.65 -4.16 3.88
CA ASP A 48 -16.08 -3.84 3.77
C ASP A 48 -16.30 -2.45 3.17
N PHE A 49 -15.43 -1.47 3.51
CA PHE A 49 -15.50 -0.16 2.90
C PHE A 49 -15.17 -0.23 1.40
N TYR A 50 -14.10 -0.93 1.02
CA TYR A 50 -13.75 -1.12 -0.39
C TYR A 50 -14.87 -1.84 -1.14
N ASN A 51 -15.37 -2.96 -0.62
CA ASN A 51 -16.44 -3.73 -1.26
C ASN A 51 -17.71 -2.88 -1.48
N SER A 52 -18.01 -1.99 -0.53
CA SER A 52 -19.17 -1.08 -0.62
C SER A 52 -18.92 0.16 -1.50
N ASN A 53 -17.68 0.52 -1.78
CA ASN A 53 -17.27 1.75 -2.47
C ASN A 53 -16.24 1.49 -3.59
N SER A 54 -16.24 0.30 -4.16
CA SER A 54 -15.22 -0.12 -5.16
C SER A 54 -15.18 0.79 -6.38
N GLU A 55 -16.33 1.25 -6.88
CA GLU A 55 -16.38 2.19 -8.01
C GLU A 55 -15.67 3.51 -7.68
N LEU A 56 -15.87 4.06 -6.49
CA LEU A 56 -15.19 5.26 -6.04
C LEU A 56 -13.68 5.03 -5.92
N CYS A 57 -13.28 3.96 -5.23
CA CYS A 57 -11.85 3.65 -5.05
C CYS A 57 -11.15 3.44 -6.40
N ASN A 58 -11.75 2.69 -7.31
CA ASN A 58 -11.19 2.47 -8.64
C ASN A 58 -11.13 3.78 -9.46
N THR A 59 -12.16 4.63 -9.39
CA THR A 59 -12.13 5.96 -10.03
C THR A 59 -10.96 6.81 -9.53
N LEU A 60 -10.69 6.78 -8.22
CA LEU A 60 -9.57 7.51 -7.63
C LEU A 60 -8.22 6.93 -8.06
N ILE A 61 -8.07 5.60 -8.04
CA ILE A 61 -6.85 4.90 -8.47
C ILE A 61 -6.56 5.20 -9.93
N ASP A 62 -7.49 4.87 -10.83
CA ASP A 62 -7.33 5.05 -12.28
C ASP A 62 -6.97 6.51 -12.63
N SER A 63 -7.61 7.47 -11.95
CA SER A 63 -7.34 8.89 -12.19
C SER A 63 -5.95 9.32 -11.73
N MET A 64 -5.47 8.80 -10.59
CA MET A 64 -4.12 9.10 -10.08
C MET A 64 -3.04 8.38 -10.89
N GLU A 65 -3.29 7.17 -11.37
CA GLU A 65 -2.41 6.45 -12.29
C GLU A 65 -2.25 7.18 -13.63
N ASN A 66 -3.31 7.82 -14.11
CA ASN A 66 -3.28 8.67 -15.30
C ASN A 66 -2.77 10.09 -15.03
N LEU A 67 -2.30 10.37 -13.82
CA LEU A 67 -1.74 11.67 -13.39
C LEU A 67 -2.72 12.82 -13.59
N ASN A 68 -4.02 12.59 -13.41
CA ASN A 68 -5.03 13.64 -13.52
C ASN A 68 -4.82 14.67 -12.40
N SER A 69 -4.81 15.94 -12.76
CA SER A 69 -4.63 17.04 -11.80
C SER A 69 -5.89 17.28 -10.94
N GLU A 70 -7.05 16.80 -11.38
CA GLU A 70 -8.33 16.95 -10.70
C GLU A 70 -9.22 15.74 -11.02
N ILE A 71 -9.93 15.22 -10.00
CA ILE A 71 -10.80 14.06 -10.10
C ILE A 71 -12.21 14.47 -9.67
N ASP A 72 -13.19 14.32 -10.56
CA ASP A 72 -14.59 14.59 -10.26
C ASP A 72 -15.20 13.46 -9.44
N VAL A 73 -15.69 13.77 -8.25
CA VAL A 73 -16.34 12.84 -7.35
C VAL A 73 -17.73 13.31 -6.89
N GLU A 74 -18.25 14.38 -7.50
CA GLU A 74 -19.52 15.01 -7.09
C GLU A 74 -20.70 14.01 -7.15
N LYS A 75 -20.72 13.10 -8.13
CA LYS A 75 -21.76 12.07 -8.27
C LYS A 75 -21.91 11.17 -7.03
N TYR A 76 -20.86 11.03 -6.23
CA TYR A 76 -20.87 10.16 -5.04
C TYR A 76 -21.43 10.85 -3.78
N GLN A 77 -21.66 12.17 -3.81
CA GLN A 77 -22.24 12.96 -2.70
C GLN A 77 -21.54 12.74 -1.36
N LEU A 78 -20.22 12.72 -1.34
CA LEU A 78 -19.39 12.33 -0.21
C LEU A 78 -19.22 13.46 0.81
N SER A 79 -19.24 13.12 2.09
CA SER A 79 -18.71 14.00 3.13
C SER A 79 -17.16 14.02 3.11
N ILE A 80 -16.55 15.01 3.78
CA ILE A 80 -15.10 15.06 3.99
C ILE A 80 -14.58 13.78 4.68
N ASN A 81 -15.35 13.21 5.60
CA ASN A 81 -14.94 11.99 6.29
C ASN A 81 -14.97 10.76 5.37
N ASP A 82 -15.96 10.68 4.47
CA ASP A 82 -16.07 9.56 3.55
C ASP A 82 -14.94 9.58 2.53
N ILE A 83 -14.61 10.75 1.97
CA ILE A 83 -13.50 10.84 1.02
C ILE A 83 -12.14 10.56 1.70
N LYS A 84 -11.95 10.99 2.97
CA LYS A 84 -10.74 10.63 3.73
C LYS A 84 -10.64 9.13 3.95
N LYS A 85 -11.75 8.43 4.24
CA LYS A 85 -11.76 6.97 4.31
C LYS A 85 -11.42 6.34 2.96
N ALA A 86 -12.02 6.83 1.87
CA ALA A 86 -11.73 6.36 0.52
C ALA A 86 -10.24 6.52 0.18
N MET A 87 -9.66 7.70 0.42
CA MET A 87 -8.23 7.95 0.17
C MET A 87 -7.31 7.06 1.00
N ARG A 88 -7.66 6.80 2.26
CA ARG A 88 -6.92 5.85 3.10
C ARG A 88 -7.01 4.44 2.54
N THR A 89 -8.20 3.99 2.13
CA THR A 89 -8.38 2.69 1.49
C THR A 89 -7.55 2.60 0.21
N VAL A 90 -7.60 3.62 -0.66
CA VAL A 90 -6.80 3.70 -1.89
C VAL A 90 -5.30 3.57 -1.59
N SER A 91 -4.77 4.28 -0.59
CA SER A 91 -3.34 4.18 -0.23
C SER A 91 -2.91 2.79 0.27
N GLN A 92 -3.86 2.01 0.79
CA GLN A 92 -3.60 0.65 1.28
C GLN A 92 -3.68 -0.40 0.17
N ILE A 93 -4.63 -0.25 -0.77
CA ILE A 93 -4.82 -1.21 -1.87
C ILE A 93 -4.00 -0.88 -3.12
N SER A 94 -3.47 0.33 -3.24
CA SER A 94 -2.60 0.76 -4.33
C SER A 94 -1.39 1.51 -3.79
N PRO A 95 -0.49 0.82 -3.07
CA PRO A 95 0.71 1.44 -2.49
C PRO A 95 1.72 1.89 -3.55
N ASP A 96 1.55 1.47 -4.80
CA ASP A 96 2.27 1.94 -5.97
C ASP A 96 1.90 3.35 -6.43
N LEU A 97 0.89 3.98 -5.82
CA LEU A 97 0.63 5.43 -5.92
C LEU A 97 1.56 6.26 -5.00
N PHE A 98 2.76 5.78 -4.74
CA PHE A 98 3.76 6.38 -3.83
C PHE A 98 4.15 7.82 -4.16
N TYR A 99 3.88 8.27 -5.36
CA TYR A 99 4.16 9.62 -5.85
C TYR A 99 3.07 10.65 -5.52
N VAL A 100 1.97 10.22 -4.91
CA VAL A 100 0.91 11.12 -4.42
C VAL A 100 1.22 11.51 -2.97
N SER A 101 1.58 12.78 -2.73
CA SER A 101 2.00 13.23 -1.39
C SER A 101 0.86 13.70 -0.52
N LYS A 102 -0.16 14.28 -1.13
CA LYS A 102 -1.35 14.79 -0.45
C LYS A 102 -2.51 14.95 -1.41
N THR A 103 -3.71 15.10 -0.86
CA THR A 103 -4.90 15.45 -1.62
C THR A 103 -5.59 16.68 -1.00
N THR A 104 -6.11 17.55 -1.86
CA THR A 104 -6.95 18.68 -1.49
C THR A 104 -8.37 18.42 -1.99
N TYR A 105 -9.37 18.94 -1.31
CA TYR A 105 -10.78 18.68 -1.62
C TYR A 105 -11.50 19.96 -1.99
N GLY A 106 -12.13 19.97 -3.17
CA GLY A 106 -13.08 21.02 -3.58
C GLY A 106 -14.51 20.65 -3.13
N LEU A 107 -15.21 21.61 -2.53
CA LEU A 107 -16.59 21.40 -2.08
C LEU A 107 -17.58 22.01 -3.07
N ALA A 108 -18.69 21.29 -3.31
CA ALA A 108 -19.87 21.82 -3.97
C ALA A 108 -20.78 22.57 -2.97
N ILE A 109 -21.78 23.27 -3.51
CA ILE A 109 -22.86 23.89 -2.73
C ILE A 109 -23.57 22.77 -1.94
N GLY A 110 -23.69 22.92 -0.62
CA GLY A 110 -24.25 21.89 0.26
C GLY A 110 -23.21 21.05 1.01
N SER A 111 -21.92 21.40 0.89
CA SER A 111 -20.79 20.81 1.64
C SER A 111 -20.42 19.36 1.31
N CYS A 112 -20.89 18.82 0.18
CA CYS A 112 -20.35 17.56 -0.33
C CYS A 112 -19.02 17.81 -1.07
N VAL A 113 -18.15 16.79 -1.10
CA VAL A 113 -16.90 16.82 -1.87
C VAL A 113 -17.22 16.63 -3.34
N ALA A 114 -16.89 17.62 -4.15
CA ALA A 114 -17.07 17.57 -5.60
C ALA A 114 -15.79 17.18 -6.36
N ARG A 115 -14.61 17.52 -5.80
CA ARG A 115 -13.32 17.33 -6.44
C ARG A 115 -12.29 16.78 -5.46
N VAL A 116 -11.46 15.88 -5.94
CA VAL A 116 -10.18 15.47 -5.31
C VAL A 116 -9.05 16.00 -6.18
N ILE A 117 -8.11 16.71 -5.57
CA ILE A 117 -6.98 17.35 -6.24
C ILE A 117 -5.71 16.75 -5.67
N PRO A 118 -5.11 15.74 -6.33
CA PRO A 118 -3.86 15.12 -5.89
C PRO A 118 -2.68 16.05 -6.11
N THR A 119 -1.69 15.96 -5.25
CA THR A 119 -0.39 16.61 -5.42
C THR A 119 0.66 15.54 -5.67
N TYR A 120 1.25 15.55 -6.86
CA TYR A 120 2.34 14.66 -7.25
C TYR A 120 3.67 15.29 -6.87
N ILE A 121 4.56 14.50 -6.24
CA ILE A 121 5.86 14.99 -5.72
C ILE A 121 6.99 14.94 -6.75
N TYR A 122 6.76 14.30 -7.88
CA TYR A 122 7.72 14.16 -8.97
C TYR A 122 7.10 14.68 -10.26
N SER A 123 7.94 14.96 -11.28
CA SER A 123 7.43 15.25 -12.63
C SER A 123 6.81 14.00 -13.26
N ASN A 124 5.97 14.18 -14.28
CA ASN A 124 5.35 13.05 -14.99
C ASN A 124 6.40 12.10 -15.57
N GLU A 125 7.50 12.62 -16.10
CA GLU A 125 8.60 11.82 -16.66
C GLU A 125 9.30 11.00 -15.56
N GLN A 126 9.53 11.60 -14.39
CA GLN A 126 10.10 10.90 -13.24
C GLN A 126 9.16 9.80 -12.74
N ILE A 127 7.86 10.08 -12.63
CA ILE A 127 6.87 9.07 -12.20
C ILE A 127 6.84 7.88 -13.15
N VAL A 128 6.83 8.12 -14.46
CA VAL A 128 6.86 7.04 -15.47
C VAL A 128 8.12 6.19 -15.33
N GLN A 129 9.28 6.81 -15.15
CA GLN A 129 10.53 6.09 -14.93
C GLN A 129 10.50 5.28 -13.64
N MET A 130 10.10 5.89 -12.51
CA MET A 130 10.04 5.23 -11.19
C MET A 130 9.05 4.06 -11.18
N ARG A 131 7.92 4.18 -11.87
CA ARG A 131 6.96 3.06 -12.03
C ARG A 131 7.58 1.91 -12.80
N SER A 132 8.31 2.20 -13.88
CA SER A 132 9.02 1.17 -14.66
C SER A 132 10.12 0.47 -13.84
N GLU A 133 10.85 1.21 -13.01
CA GLU A 133 11.86 0.65 -12.11
C GLU A 133 11.22 -0.25 -11.04
N LEU A 134 10.11 0.20 -10.42
CA LEU A 134 9.35 -0.60 -9.46
C LEU A 134 8.81 -1.88 -10.10
N GLU A 135 8.23 -1.79 -11.29
CA GLU A 135 7.73 -2.94 -12.03
C GLU A 135 8.85 -3.94 -12.36
N SER A 136 9.99 -3.45 -12.81
CA SER A 136 11.16 -4.29 -13.10
C SER A 136 11.62 -5.06 -11.86
N LYS A 137 11.78 -4.37 -10.72
CA LYS A 137 12.18 -5.00 -9.46
C LYS A 137 11.12 -5.96 -8.93
N THR A 138 9.86 -5.61 -9.03
CA THR A 138 8.74 -6.49 -8.69
C THR A 138 8.79 -7.78 -9.51
N ASN A 139 8.99 -7.68 -10.82
CA ASN A 139 9.10 -8.84 -11.69
C ASN A 139 10.32 -9.72 -11.38
N GLU A 140 11.46 -9.14 -10.97
CA GLU A 140 12.64 -9.88 -10.50
C GLU A 140 12.30 -10.74 -9.26
N ILE A 141 11.52 -10.19 -8.31
CA ILE A 141 11.08 -10.93 -7.12
C ILE A 141 10.08 -12.02 -7.51
N LEU A 142 9.05 -11.66 -8.28
CA LEU A 142 7.97 -12.58 -8.66
C LEU A 142 8.47 -13.74 -9.55
N ALA A 143 9.52 -13.54 -10.33
CA ALA A 143 10.14 -14.61 -11.14
C ALA A 143 10.69 -15.77 -10.30
N LYS A 144 10.89 -15.58 -8.99
CA LYS A 144 11.32 -16.64 -8.05
C LYS A 144 10.16 -17.53 -7.59
N ILE A 145 8.92 -17.11 -7.85
CA ILE A 145 7.70 -17.81 -7.44
C ILE A 145 7.23 -18.71 -8.57
N GLN A 146 7.09 -20.00 -8.28
CA GLN A 146 6.63 -20.99 -9.27
C GLN A 146 5.13 -21.22 -9.15
N PRO A 147 4.42 -21.58 -10.24
CA PRO A 147 2.96 -21.71 -10.24
C PRO A 147 2.39 -22.76 -9.26
N ASN A 148 3.21 -23.77 -8.89
CA ASN A 148 2.82 -24.85 -7.99
C ASN A 148 3.16 -24.59 -6.51
N MET A 149 3.71 -23.43 -6.18
CA MET A 149 4.03 -23.07 -4.79
C MET A 149 2.78 -22.81 -3.98
N THR A 150 2.82 -23.25 -2.72
CA THR A 150 1.79 -22.96 -1.72
C THR A 150 1.84 -21.48 -1.32
N ASP A 151 0.78 -20.96 -0.72
CA ASP A 151 0.75 -19.57 -0.24
C ASP A 151 1.82 -19.31 0.82
N PHE A 152 2.11 -20.30 1.68
CA PHE A 152 3.25 -20.26 2.60
C PHE A 152 4.57 -20.00 1.85
N GLN A 153 4.85 -20.78 0.80
CA GLN A 153 6.10 -20.66 0.04
C GLN A 153 6.20 -19.31 -0.69
N LYS A 154 5.09 -18.84 -1.25
CA LYS A 154 5.04 -17.52 -1.91
C LYS A 154 5.29 -16.39 -0.89
N ALA A 155 4.60 -16.43 0.26
CA ALA A 155 4.77 -15.44 1.31
C ALA A 155 6.19 -15.45 1.88
N ALA A 156 6.80 -16.64 2.04
CA ALA A 156 8.18 -16.78 2.50
C ALA A 156 9.19 -16.16 1.51
N ILE A 157 9.01 -16.37 0.20
CA ILE A 157 9.87 -15.75 -0.82
C ILE A 157 9.75 -14.22 -0.73
N ILE A 158 8.53 -13.70 -0.67
CA ILE A 158 8.27 -12.26 -0.61
C ILE A 158 8.90 -11.65 0.64
N HIS A 159 8.67 -12.27 1.80
CA HIS A 159 9.26 -11.85 3.07
C HIS A 159 10.79 -11.79 3.00
N ASP A 160 11.41 -12.88 2.57
CA ASP A 160 12.86 -12.97 2.50
C ASP A 160 13.49 -11.98 1.51
N GLU A 161 12.83 -11.76 0.37
CA GLU A 161 13.31 -10.77 -0.62
C GLU A 161 13.21 -9.35 -0.09
N ILE A 162 12.18 -9.02 0.68
CA ILE A 162 12.07 -7.71 1.34
C ILE A 162 13.19 -7.55 2.37
N VAL A 163 13.33 -8.49 3.30
CA VAL A 163 14.34 -8.42 4.37
C VAL A 163 15.77 -8.40 3.81
N LEU A 164 16.05 -9.15 2.74
CA LEU A 164 17.40 -9.22 2.15
C LEU A 164 17.78 -7.99 1.33
N ASN A 165 16.83 -7.25 0.81
CA ASN A 165 17.09 -6.17 -0.15
C ASN A 165 16.70 -4.78 0.37
N CYS A 166 16.23 -4.69 1.61
CA CYS A 166 15.89 -3.43 2.26
C CYS A 166 16.60 -3.33 3.61
N GLU A 167 17.14 -2.18 3.94
CA GLU A 167 17.72 -1.85 5.25
C GLU A 167 16.78 -0.90 6.00
N TYR A 168 16.52 -1.20 7.28
CA TYR A 168 15.66 -0.35 8.10
C TYR A 168 16.28 1.03 8.33
N SER A 169 15.57 2.08 7.97
CA SER A 169 16.02 3.45 8.12
C SER A 169 14.89 4.41 8.48
N ASN A 170 15.05 5.12 9.59
CA ASN A 170 14.22 6.26 9.99
C ASN A 170 14.86 7.61 9.64
N SER A 171 16.06 7.60 9.04
CA SER A 171 16.77 8.83 8.73
C SER A 171 16.03 9.59 7.64
N PRO A 172 15.56 10.84 7.90
CA PRO A 172 14.96 11.65 6.86
C PRO A 172 16.09 12.08 5.91
N ASP A 173 16.11 11.47 4.74
CA ASP A 173 16.87 12.00 3.62
C ASP A 173 15.96 12.99 2.87
N ALA A 174 16.48 14.14 2.46
CA ALA A 174 15.71 15.14 1.73
C ALA A 174 15.16 14.59 0.38
N GLN A 175 15.71 13.47 -0.10
CA GLN A 175 15.38 12.87 -1.38
C GLN A 175 14.34 11.75 -1.29
N TYR A 176 14.24 11.02 -0.14
CA TYR A 176 13.40 9.83 -0.02
C TYR A 176 12.56 9.86 1.27
N THR A 177 11.30 9.43 1.17
CA THR A 177 10.36 9.43 2.29
C THR A 177 10.59 8.30 3.27
N ARG A 178 11.24 7.22 2.85
CA ARG A 178 11.42 5.95 3.59
C ARG A 178 10.11 5.22 3.91
N THR A 179 8.99 5.68 3.37
CA THR A 179 7.66 5.17 3.72
C THR A 179 6.96 4.43 2.58
N SER A 180 7.55 4.45 1.39
CA SER A 180 6.90 3.96 0.19
C SER A 180 7.39 2.57 -0.24
N VAL A 181 6.58 1.91 -1.07
CA VAL A 181 6.95 0.67 -1.74
C VAL A 181 8.19 0.87 -2.64
N TYR A 182 8.33 2.05 -3.26
CA TYR A 182 9.49 2.37 -4.08
C TYR A 182 10.76 2.50 -3.24
N ASP A 183 10.68 3.14 -2.07
CA ASP A 183 11.82 3.24 -1.15
C ASP A 183 12.33 1.86 -0.72
N CYS A 184 11.42 0.95 -0.38
CA CYS A 184 11.77 -0.40 0.06
C CYS A 184 12.28 -1.27 -1.09
N ILE A 185 11.53 -1.38 -2.20
CA ILE A 185 11.83 -2.35 -3.26
C ILE A 185 12.94 -1.87 -4.21
N VAL A 186 13.00 -0.56 -4.50
CA VAL A 186 13.95 0.00 -5.49
C VAL A 186 15.15 0.63 -4.81
N ASN A 187 14.93 1.51 -3.81
CA ASN A 187 16.01 2.22 -3.14
C ASN A 187 16.71 1.36 -2.07
N GLY A 188 16.04 0.33 -1.55
CA GLY A 188 16.60 -0.57 -0.55
C GLY A 188 16.70 0.01 0.86
N TYR A 189 15.90 1.05 1.19
CA TYR A 189 15.87 1.65 2.52
C TYR A 189 14.46 2.07 2.87
N ALA A 190 13.92 1.58 3.99
CA ALA A 190 12.57 1.95 4.43
C ALA A 190 12.40 1.91 5.95
N ASN A 191 11.34 2.54 6.44
CA ASN A 191 10.82 2.32 7.78
C ASN A 191 9.69 1.28 7.76
N CYS A 192 9.04 1.04 8.90
CA CYS A 192 7.96 0.05 9.03
C CYS A 192 6.83 0.25 7.99
N GLN A 193 6.51 1.49 7.62
CA GLN A 193 5.48 1.76 6.61
C GLN A 193 5.90 1.27 5.22
N GLY A 194 7.16 1.49 4.81
CA GLY A 194 7.64 1.02 3.51
C GLY A 194 7.72 -0.51 3.45
N TYR A 195 8.18 -1.18 4.53
CA TYR A 195 8.15 -2.64 4.65
C TYR A 195 6.71 -3.20 4.53
N THR A 196 5.79 -2.65 5.31
CA THR A 196 4.38 -3.06 5.33
C THR A 196 3.70 -2.88 3.97
N SER A 197 3.91 -1.71 3.34
CA SER A 197 3.35 -1.42 2.01
C SER A 197 3.91 -2.36 0.94
N SER A 198 5.20 -2.69 1.01
CA SER A 198 5.86 -3.60 0.07
C SER A 198 5.40 -5.04 0.25
N MET A 199 5.21 -5.47 1.50
CA MET A 199 4.64 -6.79 1.79
C MET A 199 3.23 -6.90 1.22
N SER A 200 2.32 -5.95 1.50
CA SER A 200 0.95 -5.94 0.94
C SER A 200 0.96 -5.95 -0.58
N TYR A 201 1.77 -5.09 -1.20
CA TYR A 201 1.87 -4.96 -2.65
C TYR A 201 2.29 -6.27 -3.33
N LEU A 202 3.30 -6.95 -2.79
CA LEU A 202 3.80 -8.20 -3.38
C LEU A 202 2.88 -9.39 -3.09
N LEU A 203 2.27 -9.46 -1.90
CA LEU A 203 1.29 -10.50 -1.57
C LEU A 203 0.06 -10.44 -2.49
N GLU A 204 -0.45 -9.23 -2.78
CA GLU A 204 -1.56 -9.04 -3.71
C GLU A 204 -1.21 -9.54 -5.12
N LYS A 205 0.00 -9.25 -5.62
CA LYS A 205 0.46 -9.71 -6.94
C LYS A 205 0.47 -11.23 -7.11
N VAL A 206 0.50 -11.98 -6.01
CA VAL A 206 0.48 -13.46 -6.02
C VAL A 206 -0.84 -14.05 -5.53
N GLY A 207 -1.87 -13.19 -5.34
CA GLY A 207 -3.22 -13.57 -4.97
C GLY A 207 -3.39 -13.94 -3.49
N ILE A 208 -2.52 -13.45 -2.60
CA ILE A 208 -2.61 -13.62 -1.15
C ILE A 208 -3.24 -12.37 -0.55
N ASN A 209 -4.39 -12.52 0.11
CA ASN A 209 -5.01 -11.42 0.83
C ASN A 209 -4.14 -10.96 2.00
N SER A 210 -4.04 -9.65 2.16
CA SER A 210 -3.30 -9.06 3.28
C SER A 210 -4.10 -7.94 3.95
N GLU A 211 -3.79 -7.69 5.21
CA GLU A 211 -4.36 -6.62 6.02
C GLU A 211 -3.21 -5.86 6.70
N ILE A 212 -3.34 -4.53 6.82
CA ILE A 212 -2.38 -3.71 7.57
C ILE A 212 -2.85 -3.62 9.02
N VAL A 213 -1.96 -3.93 9.94
CA VAL A 213 -2.17 -3.80 11.39
C VAL A 213 -1.36 -2.61 11.89
N GLU A 214 -1.96 -1.81 12.77
CA GLU A 214 -1.31 -0.67 13.39
C GLU A 214 -1.41 -0.73 14.91
N SER A 215 -0.33 -0.34 15.56
CA SER A 215 -0.31 -0.04 16.99
C SER A 215 0.24 1.37 17.22
N SER A 216 -0.63 2.29 17.60
CA SER A 216 -0.22 3.64 18.00
C SER A 216 0.63 3.63 19.29
N GLN A 217 0.45 2.64 20.17
CA GLN A 217 1.23 2.50 21.40
C GLN A 217 2.67 2.07 21.14
N MET A 218 2.90 1.30 20.07
CA MET A 218 4.23 0.88 19.62
C MET A 218 4.81 1.86 18.59
N ASN A 219 4.01 2.79 18.06
CA ASN A 219 4.36 3.58 16.88
C ASN A 219 4.84 2.69 15.73
N HIS A 220 4.06 1.65 15.42
CA HIS A 220 4.46 0.59 14.50
C HIS A 220 3.29 0.05 13.68
N ILE A 221 3.61 -0.43 12.45
CA ILE A 221 2.68 -1.08 11.55
C ILE A 221 3.31 -2.33 10.93
N TRP A 222 2.48 -3.34 10.65
CA TRP A 222 2.88 -4.59 10.01
C TRP A 222 1.70 -5.23 9.27
N ASN A 223 1.82 -6.48 8.81
CA ASN A 223 0.81 -7.14 8.00
C ASN A 223 0.15 -8.33 8.70
N LEU A 224 -1.11 -8.61 8.33
CA LEU A 224 -1.64 -9.96 8.29
C LEU A 224 -1.58 -10.49 6.86
N ALA A 225 -1.41 -11.80 6.72
CA ALA A 225 -1.57 -12.51 5.45
C ALA A 225 -2.49 -13.72 5.62
N GLU A 226 -3.35 -13.97 4.64
CA GLU A 226 -4.21 -15.14 4.60
C GLU A 226 -3.47 -16.31 3.96
N ILE A 227 -3.13 -17.32 4.77
CA ILE A 227 -2.41 -18.53 4.33
C ILE A 227 -3.29 -19.75 4.60
N GLY A 228 -3.67 -20.44 3.54
CA GLY A 228 -4.51 -21.63 3.67
C GLY A 228 -5.86 -21.37 4.35
N GLY A 229 -6.45 -20.21 4.15
CA GLY A 229 -7.75 -19.80 4.72
C GLY A 229 -7.68 -19.32 6.19
N ASN A 230 -6.48 -19.08 6.74
CA ASN A 230 -6.28 -18.49 8.05
C ASN A 230 -5.39 -17.26 7.97
N TYR A 231 -5.68 -16.25 8.78
CA TYR A 231 -4.82 -15.06 8.88
C TYR A 231 -3.68 -15.29 9.89
N TYR A 232 -2.51 -14.73 9.56
CA TYR A 232 -1.30 -14.77 10.40
C TYR A 232 -0.61 -13.43 10.36
N HIS A 233 0.04 -13.02 11.45
CA HIS A 233 0.89 -11.84 11.49
C HIS A 233 2.20 -12.09 10.74
N ILE A 234 2.62 -11.10 9.96
CA ILE A 234 3.95 -11.01 9.34
C ILE A 234 4.52 -9.63 9.63
N ASP A 235 5.66 -9.58 10.29
CA ASP A 235 6.37 -8.32 10.53
C ASP A 235 7.80 -8.40 9.97
N ALA A 236 7.92 -8.10 8.70
CA ALA A 236 9.21 -8.08 8.01
C ALA A 236 10.17 -7.01 8.57
N THR A 237 9.64 -5.95 9.19
CA THR A 237 10.48 -4.92 9.83
C THR A 237 11.21 -5.48 11.05
N PHE A 238 10.51 -6.25 11.90
CA PHE A 238 11.12 -6.85 13.09
C PHE A 238 11.93 -8.10 12.77
N ASP A 239 11.75 -8.68 11.59
CA ASP A 239 12.57 -9.79 11.09
C ASP A 239 13.84 -9.31 10.38
N ASP A 240 13.94 -8.00 10.08
CA ASP A 240 15.15 -7.38 9.55
C ASP A 240 16.10 -6.96 10.68
N PRO A 241 17.34 -7.49 10.73
CA PRO A 241 18.27 -7.17 11.81
C PRO A 241 18.81 -5.74 11.71
N THR A 242 18.79 -5.03 12.84
CA THR A 242 19.42 -3.71 12.94
C THR A 242 20.62 -3.77 13.87
N PRO A 243 21.88 -3.46 13.43
CA PRO A 243 22.25 -3.09 12.05
C PRO A 243 22.07 -4.24 11.06
N ASP A 244 21.88 -3.88 9.79
CA ASP A 244 21.71 -4.85 8.71
C ASP A 244 22.82 -5.89 8.66
N ARG A 245 22.47 -7.14 8.29
CA ARG A 245 23.40 -8.27 8.23
C ARG A 245 23.23 -8.97 6.88
N TYR A 246 24.16 -8.71 5.99
CA TYR A 246 24.17 -9.29 4.65
C TYR A 246 23.85 -10.79 4.63
N GLY A 247 22.81 -11.16 3.89
CA GLY A 247 22.36 -12.55 3.71
C GLY A 247 21.65 -13.17 4.92
N PHE A 248 21.37 -12.39 5.97
CA PHE A 248 20.66 -12.86 7.15
C PHE A 248 19.16 -12.50 7.03
N VAL A 249 18.29 -13.45 7.30
CA VAL A 249 16.84 -13.28 7.40
C VAL A 249 16.38 -13.92 8.69
N SER A 250 15.72 -13.16 9.56
CA SER A 250 14.99 -13.71 10.69
C SER A 250 13.58 -14.11 10.26
N HIS A 251 12.98 -15.09 10.94
CA HIS A 251 11.60 -15.51 10.75
C HIS A 251 10.84 -15.53 12.08
N LYS A 252 11.31 -14.78 13.06
CA LYS A 252 10.70 -14.75 14.41
C LYS A 252 9.31 -14.15 14.41
N TYR A 253 9.05 -13.27 13.44
CA TYR A 253 7.78 -12.56 13.28
C TYR A 253 7.04 -12.97 12.00
N PHE A 254 7.45 -14.06 11.38
CA PHE A 254 6.84 -14.58 10.17
C PHE A 254 5.74 -15.60 10.49
N LEU A 255 4.51 -15.32 10.09
CA LEU A 255 3.30 -16.15 10.23
C LEU A 255 2.96 -16.52 11.70
N LEU A 256 2.84 -15.51 12.56
CA LEU A 256 2.46 -15.70 13.97
C LEU A 256 0.95 -15.68 14.17
N SER A 257 0.47 -16.50 15.15
CA SER A 257 -0.87 -16.33 15.70
C SER A 257 -0.99 -15.09 16.58
N ASP A 258 -2.23 -14.66 16.87
CA ASP A 258 -2.54 -13.63 17.87
C ASP A 258 -1.93 -13.94 19.24
N SER A 259 -1.93 -15.21 19.63
CA SER A 259 -1.32 -15.64 20.89
C SER A 259 0.19 -15.50 20.86
N ALA A 260 0.83 -15.99 19.80
CA ALA A 260 2.29 -16.00 19.72
C ALA A 260 2.85 -14.58 19.67
N ILE A 261 2.28 -13.67 18.86
CA ILE A 261 2.80 -12.30 18.72
C ILE A 261 2.61 -11.46 19.99
N LYS A 262 1.61 -11.79 20.83
CA LYS A 262 1.32 -11.08 22.09
C LYS A 262 2.03 -11.65 23.33
N THR A 263 2.48 -12.90 23.31
CA THR A 263 2.91 -13.58 24.56
C THR A 263 4.20 -14.37 24.45
N SER A 264 4.76 -14.58 23.28
CA SER A 264 5.99 -15.37 23.12
C SER A 264 7.17 -14.70 23.82
N SER A 265 7.91 -15.45 24.64
CA SER A 265 9.12 -14.99 25.32
C SER A 265 10.33 -14.81 24.38
N ASP A 266 10.25 -15.38 23.17
CA ASP A 266 11.36 -15.45 22.23
C ASP A 266 11.44 -14.22 21.30
N ILE A 267 10.45 -13.33 21.44
CA ILE A 267 10.31 -12.11 20.62
C ILE A 267 9.97 -10.89 21.48
N SER A 268 10.11 -9.69 20.89
CA SER A 268 9.49 -8.49 21.43
C SER A 268 8.00 -8.51 21.12
N VAL A 269 7.18 -8.68 22.13
CA VAL A 269 5.73 -8.84 21.98
C VAL A 269 5.08 -7.59 21.42
N HIS A 270 4.07 -7.79 20.57
CA HIS A 270 3.26 -6.71 20.01
C HIS A 270 2.00 -6.49 20.86
N TYR A 271 1.66 -5.23 21.05
CA TYR A 271 0.53 -4.82 21.90
C TYR A 271 -0.18 -3.57 21.35
N GLY A 272 -1.32 -3.23 21.92
CA GLY A 272 -2.04 -2.00 21.58
C GLY A 272 -2.64 -1.96 20.17
N PHE A 273 -2.88 -3.11 19.55
CA PHE A 273 -3.46 -3.24 18.23
C PHE A 273 -4.82 -3.96 18.25
N LYS A 274 -5.57 -3.75 17.17
CA LYS A 274 -6.78 -4.51 16.83
C LYS A 274 -6.71 -4.90 15.36
N THR A 275 -7.28 -6.05 15.05
CA THR A 275 -7.37 -6.60 13.68
C THR A 275 -8.83 -6.82 13.32
N ASN A 276 -9.17 -6.75 12.03
CA ASN A 276 -10.50 -7.15 11.56
C ASN A 276 -10.62 -8.68 11.52
N ASN A 277 -9.53 -9.34 11.15
CA ASN A 277 -9.44 -10.79 11.10
C ASN A 277 -8.64 -11.32 12.28
N SER A 278 -9.15 -12.38 12.94
CA SER A 278 -8.45 -13.05 14.06
C SER A 278 -7.43 -14.03 13.52
N CYS A 279 -6.22 -14.01 14.08
CA CYS A 279 -5.14 -14.94 13.75
C CYS A 279 -5.12 -16.10 14.74
N THR A 280 -6.05 -17.06 14.57
CA THR A 280 -6.21 -18.20 15.50
C THR A 280 -5.39 -19.42 15.12
N GLY A 281 -4.87 -19.49 13.89
CA GLY A 281 -4.02 -20.57 13.40
C GLY A 281 -2.66 -20.57 14.12
N THR A 282 -2.21 -21.72 14.61
CA THR A 282 -0.93 -21.88 15.33
C THR A 282 0.09 -22.75 14.56
N ALA A 283 -0.24 -23.07 13.30
CA ALA A 283 0.56 -24.02 12.51
C ALA A 283 2.03 -23.59 12.37
N TYR A 284 2.30 -22.29 12.36
CA TYR A 284 3.63 -21.72 12.17
C TYR A 284 4.25 -21.12 13.44
N ASP A 285 3.62 -21.25 14.62
CA ASP A 285 4.14 -20.72 15.88
C ASP A 285 5.32 -21.52 16.45
N ASN A 286 5.62 -22.68 15.88
CA ASN A 286 6.65 -23.57 16.42
C ASN A 286 8.07 -23.04 16.21
N SER A 287 9.01 -23.53 17.03
CA SER A 287 10.40 -23.11 17.04
C SER A 287 11.16 -23.42 15.73
N TYR A 288 10.69 -24.35 14.93
CA TYR A 288 11.34 -24.70 13.66
C TYR A 288 11.37 -23.47 12.72
N TYR A 289 10.21 -22.84 12.50
CA TYR A 289 10.12 -21.66 11.64
C TYR A 289 10.82 -20.44 12.24
N LYS A 290 10.72 -20.25 13.56
CA LYS A 290 11.30 -19.10 14.28
C LYS A 290 12.82 -19.11 14.34
N ASN A 291 13.44 -20.27 14.31
CA ASN A 291 14.90 -20.41 14.40
C ASN A 291 15.60 -20.44 13.04
N LEU A 292 14.86 -20.31 11.93
CA LEU A 292 15.45 -20.09 10.63
C LEU A 292 16.01 -18.67 10.56
N ASN A 293 17.31 -18.57 10.36
CA ASN A 293 18.02 -17.28 10.24
C ASN A 293 18.70 -17.17 8.86
N THR A 294 18.14 -17.82 7.88
CA THR A 294 18.62 -17.84 6.51
C THR A 294 17.42 -17.90 5.59
N LYS A 295 17.59 -17.48 4.35
CA LYS A 295 16.58 -17.60 3.31
C LYS A 295 15.98 -19.02 3.29
N PHE A 296 14.66 -19.13 3.22
CA PHE A 296 13.98 -20.41 3.08
C PHE A 296 14.49 -21.17 1.86
N CYS A 297 14.81 -22.46 2.05
CA CYS A 297 15.19 -23.33 0.94
C CYS A 297 13.92 -23.75 0.19
N TYR A 298 13.67 -23.17 -0.97
CA TYR A 298 12.47 -23.42 -1.79
C TYR A 298 12.54 -24.74 -2.59
N SER A 299 13.46 -25.66 -2.23
CA SER A 299 13.45 -27.00 -2.80
C SER A 299 12.22 -27.77 -2.30
N ASN A 300 11.63 -28.58 -3.16
CA ASN A 300 10.35 -29.31 -3.09
C ASN A 300 10.04 -30.14 -1.83
N ASN A 301 10.63 -29.87 -0.67
CA ASN A 301 10.52 -30.67 0.55
C ASN A 301 10.04 -29.89 1.79
N LEU A 302 9.34 -28.74 1.62
CA LEU A 302 8.65 -28.05 2.70
C LEU A 302 7.15 -28.00 2.42
#